data_b254865aab88268c64fa6b925e6512ee
#
_entry.id   b254865aab88268c64fa6b925e6512ee
#
_cell.length_a   1.000
_cell.length_b   1.000
_cell.length_c   1.000
_cell.angle_alpha   90.00
_cell.angle_beta   90.00
_cell.angle_gamma   90.00
#
_symmetry.space_group_name_H-M   'P 1'
#
loop_
_entity.id
_entity.type
_entity.pdbx_description
1 polymer ?
#
loop_
_entity_poly.entity_id
_entity_poly.type
_entity_poly.pdbx_seq_one_letter_code
_entity_poly.pdbx_strand_id
1 'polypeptide(L)'
;MLGHYLNNEQTKGLRPHVLISNPRFSRSSKNFKVHVIKAKLPGNCVVNFNSKIAVVSPELLLASFAQKSSFLELIYLISEMCSNFIHQDNELGIKVIDSPITNIDKIRKFFIKNQHIRGAKKILKCCQFACQNAMSPMEIKLFMRMTLPVRMGGYGFKDISLNPTLNAELMGRLVKTTVVRKPDLLIRVNSARSKYQYVALEYNGDFHKNQVISDSLRANELVALGIRSFTVWNTQYSDIEYMDKLARTLAKCVGTQQKDINRRISPDKKARRLQLLNKLRFVEKNFN
;
A
#
# COMPACT_ATOMS: atom_id res chain seq x y z
N MET A 1 20.92 -21.46 19.68
CA MET A 1 20.51 -21.91 18.34
C MET A 1 19.86 -20.80 17.48
N LEU A 2 18.94 -19.98 18.02
CA LEU A 2 18.44 -18.77 17.31
C LEU A 2 19.54 -17.72 17.01
N GLY A 3 20.54 -17.57 17.88
CA GLY A 3 21.61 -16.60 17.72
C GLY A 3 22.47 -16.78 16.46
N HIS A 4 22.57 -18.01 15.93
CA HIS A 4 23.36 -18.25 14.72
C HIS A 4 22.66 -17.76 13.42
N TYR A 5 21.32 -17.68 13.44
CA TYR A 5 20.52 -17.16 12.32
C TYR A 5 20.31 -15.65 12.40
N LEU A 6 20.56 -15.04 13.56
CA LEU A 6 20.42 -13.61 13.82
C LEU A 6 21.74 -12.85 13.77
N ASN A 7 22.86 -13.55 13.49
CA ASN A 7 24.19 -12.95 13.39
C ASN A 7 24.49 -12.33 12.00
N ASN A 8 23.51 -12.26 11.11
CA ASN A 8 23.64 -11.45 9.90
C ASN A 8 23.58 -9.96 10.28
N GLU A 9 24.38 -9.13 9.64
CA GLU A 9 24.39 -7.67 9.85
C GLU A 9 23.00 -7.04 9.79
N GLN A 10 22.11 -7.60 8.96
CA GLN A 10 20.71 -7.17 8.79
C GLN A 10 19.80 -7.43 10.00
N THR A 11 20.20 -8.29 10.93
CA THR A 11 19.42 -8.65 12.13
C THR A 11 20.10 -8.24 13.42
N LYS A 12 21.25 -7.60 13.33
CA LYS A 12 22.04 -7.12 14.47
C LYS A 12 21.24 -6.06 15.23
N GLY A 13 20.85 -6.38 16.46
CA GLY A 13 20.04 -5.47 17.31
C GLY A 13 18.54 -5.74 17.28
N LEU A 14 18.01 -6.57 16.38
CA LEU A 14 16.61 -6.95 16.38
C LEU A 14 16.34 -7.97 17.50
N ARG A 15 15.31 -7.70 18.29
CA ARG A 15 14.82 -8.61 19.34
C ARG A 15 13.70 -9.49 18.77
N PRO A 16 13.97 -10.76 18.41
CA PRO A 16 12.95 -11.61 17.80
C PRO A 16 11.77 -11.84 18.74
N HIS A 17 10.58 -11.89 18.17
CA HIS A 17 9.35 -12.24 18.85
C HIS A 17 9.07 -13.72 18.66
N VAL A 18 8.95 -14.45 19.76
CA VAL A 18 8.71 -15.91 19.79
C VAL A 18 7.28 -16.17 20.25
N LEU A 19 6.56 -17.00 19.50
CA LEU A 19 5.21 -17.43 19.83
C LEU A 19 5.26 -18.81 20.49
N ILE A 20 4.64 -18.96 21.66
CA ILE A 20 4.57 -20.22 22.39
C ILE A 20 3.13 -20.53 22.80
N SER A 21 2.80 -21.81 22.92
CA SER A 21 1.49 -22.27 23.40
C SER A 21 1.43 -22.49 24.91
N ASN A 22 2.57 -22.83 25.55
CA ASN A 22 2.62 -23.14 26.98
C ASN A 22 3.03 -21.91 27.80
N PRO A 23 2.13 -21.34 28.66
CA PRO A 23 2.43 -20.16 29.47
C PRO A 23 3.59 -20.37 30.47
N ARG A 24 3.91 -21.62 30.85
CA ARG A 24 5.01 -21.90 31.77
C ARG A 24 6.38 -21.44 31.24
N PHE A 25 6.52 -21.32 29.90
CA PHE A 25 7.74 -20.87 29.25
C PHE A 25 7.70 -19.38 28.85
N SER A 26 6.77 -18.59 29.41
CA SER A 26 6.50 -17.20 29.02
C SER A 26 7.56 -16.17 29.46
N ARG A 27 8.74 -16.60 29.87
CA ARG A 27 9.81 -15.68 30.26
C ARG A 27 10.50 -15.07 29.07
N SER A 28 10.35 -13.75 28.92
CA SER A 28 11.12 -12.97 27.95
C SER A 28 12.55 -12.76 28.46
N SER A 29 13.51 -12.65 27.57
CA SER A 29 14.91 -12.32 27.86
C SER A 29 15.34 -11.05 27.14
N LYS A 30 16.59 -10.61 27.35
CA LYS A 30 17.16 -9.52 26.55
C LYS A 30 17.20 -9.86 25.05
N ASN A 31 17.33 -11.15 24.71
CA ASN A 31 17.54 -11.63 23.35
C ASN A 31 16.25 -11.93 22.58
N PHE A 32 15.11 -12.11 23.25
CA PHE A 32 13.83 -12.37 22.58
C PHE A 32 12.64 -11.96 23.45
N LYS A 33 11.52 -11.68 22.80
CA LYS A 33 10.24 -11.36 23.43
C LYS A 33 9.26 -12.51 23.21
N VAL A 34 8.69 -13.03 24.30
CA VAL A 34 7.77 -14.17 24.25
C VAL A 34 6.33 -13.68 24.21
N HIS A 35 5.56 -14.25 23.30
CA HIS A 35 4.10 -14.08 23.19
C HIS A 35 3.44 -15.44 23.43
N VAL A 36 2.44 -15.47 24.29
CA VAL A 36 1.67 -16.69 24.59
C VAL A 36 0.38 -16.66 23.80
N ILE A 37 0.15 -17.72 23.02
CA ILE A 37 -1.14 -17.96 22.36
C ILE A 37 -1.82 -19.15 23.02
N LYS A 38 -3.00 -18.90 23.61
CA LYS A 38 -3.80 -19.97 24.27
C LYS A 38 -4.79 -20.63 23.31
N ALA A 39 -5.10 -19.97 22.21
CA ALA A 39 -6.05 -20.48 21.22
C ALA A 39 -5.38 -21.53 20.30
N LYS A 40 -6.14 -22.52 19.85
CA LYS A 40 -5.70 -23.43 18.80
C LYS A 40 -5.39 -22.64 17.54
N LEU A 41 -4.17 -22.79 17.04
CA LEU A 41 -3.76 -22.12 15.80
C LEU A 41 -4.48 -22.76 14.60
N PRO A 42 -4.91 -21.93 13.62
CA PRO A 42 -5.44 -22.45 12.37
C PRO A 42 -4.41 -23.32 11.64
N GLY A 43 -4.87 -24.27 10.85
CA GLY A 43 -3.99 -24.98 9.90
C GLY A 43 -3.33 -24.00 8.93
N ASN A 44 -2.10 -24.28 8.54
CA ASN A 44 -1.31 -23.50 7.58
C ASN A 44 -0.98 -22.06 8.00
N CYS A 45 -1.02 -21.78 9.32
CA CYS A 45 -0.63 -20.47 9.85
C CYS A 45 0.83 -20.40 10.32
N VAL A 46 1.57 -21.48 10.12
CA VAL A 46 2.99 -21.60 10.44
C VAL A 46 3.70 -22.18 9.23
N VAL A 47 4.78 -21.52 8.83
CA VAL A 47 5.64 -21.91 7.71
C VAL A 47 6.95 -22.44 8.31
N ASN A 48 7.31 -23.67 7.97
CA ASN A 48 8.61 -24.23 8.36
C ASN A 48 9.70 -23.60 7.50
N PHE A 49 10.58 -22.83 8.13
CA PHE A 49 11.73 -22.25 7.49
C PHE A 49 12.85 -23.30 7.29
N ASN A 50 13.03 -24.16 8.30
CA ASN A 50 13.89 -25.33 8.27
C ASN A 50 13.42 -26.33 9.35
N SER A 51 14.16 -27.42 9.55
CA SER A 51 13.84 -28.47 10.54
C SER A 51 13.73 -27.99 11.99
N LYS A 52 14.23 -26.79 12.32
CA LYS A 52 14.33 -26.26 13.70
C LYS A 52 13.57 -24.94 13.90
N ILE A 53 13.23 -24.24 12.84
CA ILE A 53 12.62 -22.91 12.90
C ILE A 53 11.34 -22.90 12.07
N ALA A 54 10.26 -22.49 12.72
CA ALA A 54 8.99 -22.23 12.08
C ALA A 54 8.59 -20.77 12.30
N VAL A 55 8.05 -20.14 11.28
CA VAL A 55 7.66 -18.73 11.28
C VAL A 55 6.14 -18.65 11.12
N VAL A 56 5.50 -17.72 11.82
CA VAL A 56 4.07 -17.47 11.62
C VAL A 56 3.79 -16.95 10.22
N SER A 57 2.67 -17.37 9.64
CA SER A 57 2.27 -16.84 8.32
C SER A 57 2.02 -15.32 8.39
N PRO A 58 2.17 -14.60 7.27
CA PRO A 58 1.86 -13.17 7.21
C PRO A 58 0.45 -12.83 7.69
N GLU A 59 -0.52 -13.70 7.40
CA GLU A 59 -1.91 -13.51 7.80
C GLU A 59 -2.06 -13.61 9.34
N LEU A 60 -1.43 -14.59 9.98
CA LEU A 60 -1.47 -14.70 11.45
C LEU A 60 -0.73 -13.53 12.11
N LEU A 61 0.37 -13.06 11.51
CA LEU A 61 1.09 -11.88 11.99
C LEU A 61 0.17 -10.65 11.97
N LEU A 62 -0.61 -10.42 10.91
CA LEU A 62 -1.59 -9.33 10.84
C LEU A 62 -2.60 -9.35 11.99
N ALA A 63 -3.02 -10.53 12.46
CA ALA A 63 -3.93 -10.63 13.60
C ALA A 63 -3.33 -10.03 14.88
N SER A 64 -2.02 -10.15 15.08
CA SER A 64 -1.32 -9.59 16.24
C SER A 64 -1.31 -8.05 16.20
N PHE A 65 -1.16 -7.45 15.03
CA PHE A 65 -1.20 -5.99 14.84
C PHE A 65 -2.61 -5.42 14.91
N ALA A 66 -3.62 -6.16 14.44
CA ALA A 66 -5.00 -5.69 14.33
C ALA A 66 -5.60 -5.19 15.65
N GLN A 67 -5.11 -5.68 16.80
CA GLN A 67 -5.60 -5.29 18.11
C GLN A 67 -5.05 -3.92 18.57
N LYS A 68 -3.83 -3.59 18.16
CA LYS A 68 -3.10 -2.39 18.62
C LYS A 68 -3.13 -1.26 17.60
N SER A 69 -3.13 -1.59 16.31
CA SER A 69 -3.10 -0.61 15.25
C SER A 69 -4.45 0.08 15.06
N SER A 70 -4.44 1.35 14.71
CA SER A 70 -5.61 2.06 14.21
C SER A 70 -6.12 1.45 12.88
N PHE A 71 -7.28 1.89 12.42
CA PHE A 71 -7.82 1.42 11.14
C PHE A 71 -6.94 1.83 9.95
N LEU A 72 -6.39 3.05 9.96
CA LEU A 72 -5.52 3.56 8.90
C LEU A 72 -4.15 2.85 8.88
N GLU A 73 -3.55 2.65 10.04
CA GLU A 73 -2.30 1.89 10.17
C GLU A 73 -2.47 0.47 9.64
N LEU A 74 -3.57 -0.19 9.97
CA LEU A 74 -3.82 -1.55 9.50
C LEU A 74 -4.05 -1.62 7.99
N ILE A 75 -4.73 -0.62 7.38
CA ILE A 75 -4.82 -0.51 5.92
C ILE A 75 -3.43 -0.38 5.30
N TYR A 76 -2.60 0.49 5.87
CA TYR A 76 -1.24 0.71 5.38
C TYR A 76 -0.40 -0.56 5.49
N LEU A 77 -0.38 -1.23 6.65
CA LEU A 77 0.37 -2.46 6.87
C LEU A 77 -0.06 -3.58 5.92
N ILE A 78 -1.38 -3.77 5.72
CA ILE A 78 -1.89 -4.76 4.75
C ILE A 78 -1.38 -4.41 3.34
N SER A 79 -1.42 -3.14 2.97
CA SER A 79 -0.96 -2.67 1.66
C SER A 79 0.54 -2.91 1.49
N GLU A 80 1.34 -2.63 2.50
CA GLU A 80 2.79 -2.84 2.49
C GLU A 80 3.13 -4.33 2.34
N MET A 81 2.50 -5.22 3.12
CA MET A 81 2.72 -6.67 3.01
C MET A 81 2.28 -7.25 1.65
N CYS A 82 1.38 -6.58 0.95
CA CYS A 82 0.91 -6.93 -0.41
C CYS A 82 1.67 -6.19 -1.52
N SER A 83 2.75 -5.49 -1.19
CA SER A 83 3.52 -4.64 -2.11
C SER A 83 4.88 -5.24 -2.46
N ASN A 84 5.48 -4.72 -3.52
CA ASN A 84 6.73 -5.23 -4.09
C ASN A 84 7.95 -4.45 -3.60
N PHE A 85 7.99 -4.09 -2.32
CA PHE A 85 9.17 -3.49 -1.69
C PHE A 85 9.32 -3.94 -0.24
N ILE A 86 10.52 -3.80 0.29
CA ILE A 86 10.85 -3.98 1.70
C ILE A 86 11.67 -2.78 2.18
N HIS A 87 11.54 -2.43 3.46
CA HIS A 87 12.40 -1.44 4.09
C HIS A 87 13.80 -2.01 4.29
N GLN A 88 14.81 -1.16 4.12
CA GLN A 88 16.22 -1.46 4.38
C GLN A 88 16.78 -0.41 5.35
N ASP A 89 17.67 -0.85 6.24
CA ASP A 89 18.35 0.04 7.20
C ASP A 89 19.52 0.84 6.56
N ASN A 90 19.57 0.92 5.21
CA ASN A 90 20.58 1.64 4.47
C ASN A 90 20.04 2.97 3.90
N GLU A 91 20.94 3.79 3.34
CA GLU A 91 20.62 5.10 2.75
C GLU A 91 19.56 5.04 1.64
N LEU A 92 19.36 3.89 1.00
CA LEU A 92 18.35 3.70 -0.04
C LEU A 92 16.92 3.55 0.53
N GLY A 93 16.77 3.30 1.84
CA GLY A 93 15.51 3.24 2.55
C GLY A 93 14.56 2.11 2.14
N ILE A 94 14.50 1.73 0.86
CA ILE A 94 13.64 0.65 0.33
C ILE A 94 14.39 -0.19 -0.72
N LYS A 95 14.00 -1.46 -0.83
CA LYS A 95 14.41 -2.37 -1.91
C LYS A 95 13.17 -2.93 -2.59
N VAL A 96 13.10 -2.81 -3.90
CA VAL A 96 12.06 -3.46 -4.71
C VAL A 96 12.32 -4.97 -4.76
N ILE A 97 11.26 -5.76 -4.64
CA ILE A 97 11.26 -7.23 -4.66
C ILE A 97 10.31 -7.75 -5.73
N ASP A 98 10.62 -8.92 -6.26
CA ASP A 98 9.84 -9.51 -7.37
C ASP A 98 8.45 -9.99 -6.93
N SER A 99 8.31 -10.41 -5.68
CA SER A 99 7.06 -10.96 -5.15
C SER A 99 6.75 -10.40 -3.77
N PRO A 100 5.50 -10.00 -3.51
CA PRO A 100 5.07 -9.54 -2.20
C PRO A 100 5.04 -10.69 -1.18
N ILE A 101 5.08 -10.34 0.10
CA ILE A 101 5.03 -11.30 1.22
C ILE A 101 3.70 -12.08 1.21
N THR A 102 2.60 -11.41 0.86
CA THR A 102 1.26 -12.00 0.72
C THR A 102 0.44 -11.20 -0.30
N ASN A 103 -0.86 -11.50 -0.45
CA ASN A 103 -1.79 -10.70 -1.26
C ASN A 103 -3.15 -10.59 -0.56
N ILE A 104 -3.96 -9.64 -1.01
CA ILE A 104 -5.27 -9.33 -0.41
C ILE A 104 -6.19 -10.55 -0.42
N ASP A 105 -6.16 -11.37 -1.48
CA ASP A 105 -7.02 -12.55 -1.59
C ASP A 105 -6.64 -13.64 -0.60
N LYS A 106 -5.34 -13.89 -0.38
CA LYS A 106 -4.87 -14.84 0.66
C LYS A 106 -5.29 -14.37 2.04
N ILE A 107 -5.10 -13.08 2.35
CA ILE A 107 -5.52 -12.48 3.63
C ILE A 107 -7.03 -12.65 3.82
N ARG A 108 -7.83 -12.29 2.82
CA ARG A 108 -9.29 -12.44 2.90
C ARG A 108 -9.73 -13.88 3.08
N LYS A 109 -9.21 -14.82 2.28
CA LYS A 109 -9.50 -16.25 2.38
C LYS A 109 -9.18 -16.78 3.78
N PHE A 110 -8.02 -16.41 4.33
CA PHE A 110 -7.61 -16.82 5.67
C PHE A 110 -8.60 -16.33 6.73
N PHE A 111 -8.93 -15.04 6.77
CA PHE A 111 -9.80 -14.49 7.80
C PHE A 111 -11.30 -14.79 7.61
N ILE A 112 -11.76 -15.05 6.40
CA ILE A 112 -13.12 -15.58 6.16
C ILE A 112 -13.25 -16.98 6.78
N LYS A 113 -12.23 -17.83 6.63
CA LYS A 113 -12.21 -19.18 7.22
C LYS A 113 -12.00 -19.15 8.74
N ASN A 114 -11.33 -18.14 9.26
CA ASN A 114 -10.90 -18.04 10.67
C ASN A 114 -11.49 -16.80 11.37
N GLN A 115 -12.81 -16.58 11.25
CA GLN A 115 -13.48 -15.40 11.80
C GLN A 115 -13.44 -15.31 13.36
N HIS A 116 -13.19 -16.44 14.03
CA HIS A 116 -12.99 -16.51 15.48
C HIS A 116 -11.70 -15.84 15.96
N ILE A 117 -10.72 -15.62 15.07
CA ILE A 117 -9.49 -14.92 15.42
C ILE A 117 -9.82 -13.46 15.73
N ARG A 118 -9.36 -13.02 16.91
CA ARG A 118 -9.53 -11.62 17.33
C ARG A 118 -8.89 -10.66 16.32
N GLY A 119 -9.68 -9.71 15.84
CA GLY A 119 -9.25 -8.76 14.79
C GLY A 119 -9.63 -9.15 13.37
N ALA A 120 -10.11 -10.38 13.11
CA ALA A 120 -10.48 -10.86 11.77
C ALA A 120 -11.46 -9.91 11.04
N LYS A 121 -12.55 -9.50 11.70
CA LYS A 121 -13.54 -8.57 11.14
C LYS A 121 -12.93 -7.22 10.76
N LYS A 122 -11.99 -6.70 11.58
CA LYS A 122 -11.30 -5.44 11.32
C LYS A 122 -10.39 -5.57 10.11
N ILE A 123 -9.62 -6.66 10.02
CA ILE A 123 -8.72 -6.93 8.88
C ILE A 123 -9.52 -7.05 7.59
N LEU A 124 -10.60 -7.85 7.57
CA LEU A 124 -11.48 -8.00 6.41
C LEU A 124 -12.05 -6.66 5.93
N LYS A 125 -12.38 -5.76 6.86
CA LYS A 125 -12.83 -4.41 6.53
C LYS A 125 -11.69 -3.55 5.98
N CYS A 126 -10.46 -3.67 6.52
CA CYS A 126 -9.30 -2.95 6.02
C CYS A 126 -8.91 -3.40 4.62
N CYS A 127 -9.04 -4.70 4.29
CA CYS A 127 -8.77 -5.22 2.95
C CYS A 127 -9.62 -4.59 1.83
N GLN A 128 -10.74 -3.95 2.17
CA GLN A 128 -11.56 -3.21 1.19
C GLN A 128 -10.92 -1.89 0.75
N PHE A 129 -9.95 -1.40 1.50
CA PHE A 129 -9.28 -0.11 1.30
C PHE A 129 -7.78 -0.25 1.06
N ALA A 130 -7.23 -1.44 1.24
CA ALA A 130 -5.84 -1.74 1.01
C ALA A 130 -5.54 -1.87 -0.50
N CYS A 131 -4.30 -1.60 -0.88
CA CYS A 131 -3.77 -1.84 -2.22
C CYS A 131 -2.78 -2.99 -2.24
N GLN A 132 -2.34 -3.34 -3.43
CA GLN A 132 -1.26 -4.30 -3.68
C GLN A 132 -0.41 -3.80 -4.85
N ASN A 133 0.79 -4.39 -5.01
CA ASN A 133 1.74 -4.09 -6.08
C ASN A 133 2.35 -2.68 -6.02
N ALA A 134 2.30 -1.98 -4.88
CA ALA A 134 3.08 -0.76 -4.73
C ALA A 134 4.58 -1.07 -4.77
N MET A 135 5.38 -0.15 -5.28
CA MET A 135 6.85 -0.24 -5.31
C MET A 135 7.50 0.71 -4.31
N SER A 136 6.69 1.53 -3.64
CA SER A 136 7.17 2.45 -2.61
C SER A 136 6.10 2.76 -1.55
N PRO A 137 6.51 3.18 -0.34
CA PRO A 137 5.61 3.70 0.69
C PRO A 137 4.77 4.88 0.22
N MET A 138 5.33 5.75 -0.61
CA MET A 138 4.64 6.95 -1.07
C MET A 138 3.51 6.64 -2.06
N GLU A 139 3.66 5.60 -2.87
CA GLU A 139 2.57 5.12 -3.72
C GLU A 139 1.40 4.61 -2.88
N ILE A 140 1.64 3.87 -1.78
CA ILE A 140 0.57 3.46 -0.84
C ILE A 140 -0.12 4.69 -0.25
N LYS A 141 0.65 5.67 0.23
CA LYS A 141 0.10 6.88 0.84
C LYS A 141 -0.71 7.71 -0.17
N LEU A 142 -0.23 7.84 -1.40
CA LEU A 142 -0.94 8.52 -2.48
C LEU A 142 -2.23 7.76 -2.83
N PHE A 143 -2.16 6.43 -2.98
CA PHE A 143 -3.33 5.58 -3.19
C PHE A 143 -4.36 5.78 -2.07
N MET A 144 -3.97 5.72 -0.81
CA MET A 144 -4.87 5.94 0.31
C MET A 144 -5.53 7.32 0.27
N ARG A 145 -4.80 8.38 -0.07
CA ARG A 145 -5.39 9.72 -0.24
C ARG A 145 -6.42 9.76 -1.37
N MET A 146 -6.13 9.09 -2.49
CA MET A 146 -7.05 9.07 -3.64
C MET A 146 -8.29 8.22 -3.39
N THR A 147 -8.16 7.05 -2.75
CA THR A 147 -9.22 6.04 -2.69
C THR A 147 -10.06 6.07 -1.42
N LEU A 148 -9.48 6.44 -0.28
CA LEU A 148 -10.22 6.45 0.98
C LEU A 148 -11.48 7.32 0.88
N PRO A 149 -12.58 6.91 1.54
CA PRO A 149 -13.81 7.69 1.55
C PRO A 149 -13.61 9.12 2.08
N VAL A 150 -14.40 10.06 1.58
CA VAL A 150 -14.34 11.47 1.98
C VAL A 150 -14.51 11.67 3.50
N ARG A 151 -15.32 10.82 4.15
CA ARG A 151 -15.46 10.83 5.62
C ARG A 151 -14.16 10.51 6.36
N MET A 152 -13.22 9.83 5.71
CA MET A 152 -11.89 9.50 6.23
C MET A 152 -10.80 10.47 5.77
N GLY A 153 -11.16 11.49 5.00
CA GLY A 153 -10.24 12.49 4.46
C GLY A 153 -9.65 12.14 3.08
N GLY A 154 -10.06 11.04 2.45
CA GLY A 154 -9.68 10.72 1.08
C GLY A 154 -10.55 11.42 0.04
N TYR A 155 -10.19 11.28 -1.23
CA TYR A 155 -10.95 11.86 -2.36
C TYR A 155 -12.02 10.92 -2.92
N GLY A 156 -12.02 9.63 -2.53
CA GLY A 156 -13.06 8.66 -2.87
C GLY A 156 -13.06 8.22 -4.34
N PHE A 157 -11.92 8.26 -5.01
CA PHE A 157 -11.77 7.66 -6.33
C PHE A 157 -11.88 6.13 -6.24
N LYS A 158 -12.33 5.51 -7.31
CA LYS A 158 -12.47 4.06 -7.45
C LYS A 158 -11.69 3.57 -8.66
N ASP A 159 -11.57 2.25 -8.76
CA ASP A 159 -10.98 1.57 -9.92
C ASP A 159 -9.54 2.05 -10.19
N ILE A 160 -8.75 2.17 -9.12
CA ILE A 160 -7.32 2.49 -9.16
C ILE A 160 -6.50 1.22 -8.96
N SER A 161 -5.58 0.97 -9.88
CA SER A 161 -4.54 -0.06 -9.76
C SER A 161 -3.16 0.58 -9.63
N LEU A 162 -2.26 -0.08 -8.89
CA LEU A 162 -0.87 0.33 -8.75
C LEU A 162 0.02 -0.50 -9.66
N ASN A 163 0.97 0.19 -10.30
CA ASN A 163 1.99 -0.40 -11.17
C ASN A 163 1.45 -1.45 -12.17
N PRO A 164 0.26 -1.23 -12.80
CA PRO A 164 -0.26 -2.19 -13.76
C PRO A 164 0.64 -2.22 -14.98
N THR A 165 0.90 -3.43 -15.48
CA THR A 165 1.58 -3.58 -16.76
C THR A 165 0.62 -3.16 -17.87
N LEU A 166 0.99 -2.13 -18.63
CA LEU A 166 0.24 -1.69 -19.80
C LEU A 166 0.80 -2.40 -21.03
N ASN A 167 0.02 -3.33 -21.57
CA ASN A 167 0.31 -3.97 -22.85
C ASN A 167 -0.48 -3.25 -23.95
N ALA A 168 0.08 -3.15 -25.14
CA ALA A 168 -0.60 -2.58 -26.31
C ALA A 168 -1.95 -3.27 -26.59
N GLU A 169 -2.07 -4.55 -26.32
CA GLU A 169 -3.30 -5.36 -26.45
C GLU A 169 -4.44 -4.88 -25.52
N LEU A 170 -4.12 -4.47 -24.29
CA LEU A 170 -5.12 -3.93 -23.34
C LEU A 170 -5.76 -2.63 -23.85
N MET A 171 -5.10 -1.95 -24.78
CA MET A 171 -5.51 -0.65 -25.29
C MET A 171 -6.17 -0.75 -26.68
N GLY A 172 -6.34 -1.93 -27.24
CA GLY A 172 -6.97 -2.15 -28.56
C GLY A 172 -6.24 -1.47 -29.71
N ARG A 173 -4.94 -1.15 -29.54
CA ARG A 173 -4.10 -0.52 -30.56
C ARG A 173 -2.95 -1.44 -30.93
N LEU A 174 -2.83 -1.72 -32.21
CA LEU A 174 -1.66 -2.38 -32.82
C LEU A 174 -0.46 -1.42 -32.80
N VAL A 175 0.25 -1.33 -31.66
CA VAL A 175 1.51 -0.62 -31.57
C VAL A 175 2.62 -1.67 -31.59
N LYS A 176 3.47 -1.64 -32.62
CA LYS A 176 4.61 -2.55 -32.83
C LYS A 176 5.74 -2.44 -31.81
N THR A 177 5.61 -1.62 -30.79
CA THR A 177 6.65 -1.42 -29.77
C THR A 177 6.20 -2.02 -28.45
N THR A 178 6.92 -3.02 -27.98
CA THR A 178 6.80 -3.70 -26.66
C THR A 178 7.29 -2.80 -25.53
N VAL A 179 6.87 -1.55 -25.47
CA VAL A 179 7.23 -0.69 -24.34
C VAL A 179 6.26 -0.99 -23.19
N VAL A 180 6.75 -1.77 -22.24
CA VAL A 180 6.02 -2.06 -21.00
C VAL A 180 6.11 -0.82 -20.11
N ARG A 181 4.99 -0.15 -19.87
CA ARG A 181 4.88 0.96 -18.93
C ARG A 181 4.09 0.56 -17.70
N LYS A 182 4.55 1.02 -16.55
CA LYS A 182 3.90 0.79 -15.26
C LYS A 182 3.71 2.14 -14.58
N PRO A 183 2.57 2.83 -14.81
CA PRO A 183 2.27 4.04 -14.05
C PRO A 183 2.08 3.69 -12.57
N ASP A 184 2.51 4.58 -11.67
CA ASP A 184 2.40 4.34 -10.23
C ASP A 184 0.94 4.08 -9.84
N LEU A 185 0.02 4.95 -10.26
CA LEU A 185 -1.42 4.76 -10.12
C LEU A 185 -2.10 4.90 -11.49
N LEU A 186 -2.93 3.94 -11.85
CA LEU A 186 -3.79 3.99 -13.04
C LEU A 186 -5.25 3.95 -12.63
N ILE A 187 -5.99 5.00 -12.99
CA ILE A 187 -7.43 5.11 -12.78
C ILE A 187 -8.14 4.63 -14.04
N ARG A 188 -8.91 3.56 -13.94
CA ARG A 188 -9.81 3.14 -15.02
C ARG A 188 -11.05 4.04 -15.04
N VAL A 189 -11.38 4.53 -16.22
CA VAL A 189 -12.51 5.44 -16.41
C VAL A 189 -13.73 4.64 -16.89
N ASN A 190 -14.77 4.59 -16.11
CA ASN A 190 -16.00 3.87 -16.40
C ASN A 190 -17.17 4.83 -16.72
N SER A 191 -16.87 6.00 -17.34
CA SER A 191 -17.88 7.02 -17.60
C SER A 191 -17.90 7.40 -19.08
N ALA A 192 -19.07 7.29 -19.72
CA ALA A 192 -19.29 7.76 -21.08
C ALA A 192 -19.10 9.29 -21.25
N ARG A 193 -19.03 10.05 -20.15
CA ARG A 193 -18.77 11.51 -20.18
C ARG A 193 -17.28 11.84 -20.29
N SER A 194 -16.41 10.87 -20.17
CA SER A 194 -14.97 11.05 -20.31
C SER A 194 -14.54 10.71 -21.73
N LYS A 195 -13.59 11.47 -22.24
CA LYS A 195 -12.86 11.15 -23.47
C LYS A 195 -11.66 10.23 -23.23
N TYR A 196 -11.34 9.94 -21.97
CA TYR A 196 -10.23 9.08 -21.59
C TYR A 196 -10.76 7.73 -21.13
N GLN A 197 -10.04 6.66 -21.47
CA GLN A 197 -10.26 5.33 -20.91
C GLN A 197 -9.48 5.12 -19.62
N TYR A 198 -8.32 5.77 -19.50
CA TYR A 198 -7.43 5.70 -18.37
C TYR A 198 -6.84 7.08 -18.06
N VAL A 199 -6.57 7.29 -16.78
CA VAL A 199 -5.82 8.46 -16.28
C VAL A 199 -4.71 7.96 -15.37
N ALA A 200 -3.48 8.35 -15.61
CA ALA A 200 -2.31 8.00 -14.82
C ALA A 200 -2.00 9.09 -13.80
N LEU A 201 -1.50 8.69 -12.64
CA LEU A 201 -0.96 9.57 -11.62
C LEU A 201 0.38 9.00 -11.17
N GLU A 202 1.44 9.78 -11.36
CA GLU A 202 2.83 9.45 -11.04
C GLU A 202 3.23 10.22 -9.78
N TYR A 203 3.92 9.57 -8.85
CA TYR A 203 4.56 10.23 -7.73
C TYR A 203 6.05 10.44 -8.03
N ASN A 204 6.50 11.67 -7.92
CA ASN A 204 7.92 11.98 -8.06
C ASN A 204 8.47 12.49 -6.71
N GLY A 205 9.50 11.82 -6.22
CA GLY A 205 10.20 12.17 -4.98
C GLY A 205 11.00 13.47 -5.12
N ASP A 206 12.16 13.51 -4.55
CA ASP A 206 13.03 14.69 -4.61
C ASP A 206 13.71 14.82 -5.99
N PHE A 207 13.97 16.08 -6.36
CA PHE A 207 14.51 16.51 -7.64
C PHE A 207 15.92 15.93 -7.89
N HIS A 208 16.02 14.80 -8.58
CA HIS A 208 17.28 14.40 -9.20
C HIS A 208 17.34 14.97 -10.62
N LYS A 209 18.17 16.01 -10.83
CA LYS A 209 18.33 16.71 -12.12
C LYS A 209 18.56 15.80 -13.34
N ASN A 210 19.04 14.58 -13.13
CA ASN A 210 19.34 13.62 -14.20
C ASN A 210 18.15 12.77 -14.65
N GLN A 211 16.97 12.89 -14.00
CA GLN A 211 15.77 12.10 -14.33
C GLN A 211 14.73 12.86 -15.19
N VAL A 212 14.89 14.17 -15.37
CA VAL A 212 13.91 15.01 -16.08
C VAL A 212 13.67 14.53 -17.52
N ILE A 213 14.71 14.08 -18.22
CA ILE A 213 14.57 13.61 -19.61
C ILE A 213 13.83 12.28 -19.67
N SER A 214 14.13 11.33 -18.78
CA SER A 214 13.45 10.04 -18.72
C SER A 214 11.98 10.18 -18.31
N ASP A 215 11.68 11.09 -17.42
CA ASP A 215 10.31 11.38 -16.96
C ASP A 215 9.47 12.04 -18.07
N SER A 216 10.08 12.95 -18.88
CA SER A 216 9.43 13.55 -20.03
C SER A 216 9.11 12.51 -21.11
N LEU A 217 10.05 11.61 -21.40
CA LEU A 217 9.84 10.52 -22.36
C LEU A 217 8.71 9.60 -21.89
N ARG A 218 8.70 9.24 -20.61
CA ARG A 218 7.68 8.39 -19.98
C ARG A 218 6.29 9.03 -20.07
N ALA A 219 6.19 10.34 -19.79
CA ALA A 219 4.94 11.08 -19.91
C ALA A 219 4.43 11.12 -21.37
N ASN A 220 5.33 11.37 -22.33
CA ASN A 220 4.98 11.40 -23.76
C ASN A 220 4.48 10.06 -24.27
N GLU A 221 5.05 8.96 -23.81
CA GLU A 221 4.61 7.60 -24.17
C GLU A 221 3.21 7.28 -23.64
N LEU A 222 2.90 7.67 -22.40
CA LEU A 222 1.54 7.54 -21.86
C LEU A 222 0.54 8.37 -22.68
N VAL A 223 0.92 9.59 -23.11
CA VAL A 223 0.10 10.42 -23.98
C VAL A 223 -0.11 9.76 -25.34
N ALA A 224 0.93 9.15 -25.92
CA ALA A 224 0.83 8.41 -27.19
C ALA A 224 -0.13 7.21 -27.08
N LEU A 225 -0.24 6.60 -25.90
CA LEU A 225 -1.22 5.56 -25.60
C LEU A 225 -2.64 6.12 -25.33
N GLY A 226 -2.84 7.44 -25.40
CA GLY A 226 -4.13 8.09 -25.09
C GLY A 226 -4.43 8.17 -23.59
N ILE A 227 -3.43 7.98 -22.75
CA ILE A 227 -3.53 8.07 -21.29
C ILE A 227 -3.12 9.49 -20.89
N ARG A 228 -3.99 10.18 -20.17
CA ARG A 228 -3.63 11.45 -19.55
C ARG A 228 -2.87 11.20 -18.28
N SER A 229 -1.63 11.66 -18.23
CA SER A 229 -0.78 11.55 -17.04
C SER A 229 -0.74 12.85 -16.25
N PHE A 230 -0.63 12.72 -14.93
CA PHE A 230 -0.40 13.79 -13.96
C PHE A 230 0.74 13.38 -13.04
N THR A 231 1.64 14.31 -12.73
CA THR A 231 2.73 14.09 -11.79
C THR A 231 2.45 14.83 -10.50
N VAL A 232 2.76 14.18 -9.37
CA VAL A 232 2.69 14.76 -8.02
C VAL A 232 4.08 14.73 -7.40
N TRP A 233 4.64 15.91 -7.17
CA TRP A 233 5.92 16.05 -6.46
C TRP A 233 5.72 15.99 -4.96
N ASN A 234 6.77 15.67 -4.22
CA ASN A 234 6.75 15.57 -2.75
C ASN A 234 6.20 16.84 -2.08
N THR A 235 6.62 18.03 -2.52
CA THR A 235 6.08 19.30 -2.04
C THR A 235 4.60 19.46 -2.32
N GLN A 236 4.14 19.09 -3.52
CA GLN A 236 2.75 19.12 -3.94
C GLN A 236 1.89 18.11 -3.20
N TYR A 237 2.43 16.90 -2.94
CA TYR A 237 1.76 15.89 -2.11
C TYR A 237 1.41 16.45 -0.72
N SER A 238 2.27 17.27 -0.15
CA SER A 238 2.08 17.85 1.18
C SER A 238 1.13 19.07 1.18
N ASP A 239 0.86 19.66 0.04
CA ASP A 239 -0.03 20.82 -0.12
C ASP A 239 -1.49 20.35 -0.33
N ILE A 240 -2.37 20.68 0.63
CA ILE A 240 -3.79 20.30 0.54
C ILE A 240 -4.52 21.04 -0.59
N GLU A 241 -4.16 22.29 -0.85
CA GLU A 241 -4.84 23.09 -1.89
C GLU A 241 -4.46 22.62 -3.29
N TYR A 242 -3.18 22.30 -3.49
CA TYR A 242 -2.73 21.68 -4.73
C TYR A 242 -3.45 20.35 -4.96
N MET A 243 -3.46 19.48 -3.95
CA MET A 243 -4.11 18.16 -4.06
C MET A 243 -5.62 18.26 -4.27
N ASP A 244 -6.28 19.27 -3.71
CA ASP A 244 -7.70 19.55 -3.98
C ASP A 244 -7.94 19.98 -5.43
N LYS A 245 -7.08 20.85 -5.98
CA LYS A 245 -7.12 21.26 -7.40
C LYS A 245 -6.88 20.07 -8.33
N LEU A 246 -5.86 19.26 -8.02
CA LEU A 246 -5.54 18.05 -8.77
C LEU A 246 -6.72 17.06 -8.74
N ALA A 247 -7.28 16.77 -7.56
CA ALA A 247 -8.41 15.86 -7.41
C ALA A 247 -9.66 16.36 -8.17
N ARG A 248 -9.91 17.67 -8.21
CA ARG A 248 -10.97 18.27 -9.06
C ARG A 248 -10.72 18.01 -10.54
N THR A 249 -9.48 18.20 -10.99
CA THR A 249 -9.07 17.96 -12.37
C THR A 249 -9.20 16.49 -12.74
N LEU A 250 -8.71 15.59 -11.91
CA LEU A 250 -8.86 14.14 -12.08
C LEU A 250 -10.33 13.73 -12.13
N ALA A 251 -11.16 14.25 -11.22
CA ALA A 251 -12.59 13.95 -11.19
C ALA A 251 -13.30 14.37 -12.48
N LYS A 252 -12.92 15.51 -13.07
CA LYS A 252 -13.42 15.92 -14.41
C LYS A 252 -12.93 14.97 -15.50
N CYS A 253 -11.65 14.58 -15.48
CA CYS A 253 -11.09 13.64 -16.45
C CYS A 253 -11.80 12.28 -16.41
N VAL A 254 -12.19 11.79 -15.24
CA VAL A 254 -12.93 10.53 -15.11
C VAL A 254 -14.46 10.69 -15.29
N GLY A 255 -14.94 11.86 -15.72
CA GLY A 255 -16.33 12.10 -16.03
C GLY A 255 -17.26 12.26 -14.82
N THR A 256 -16.72 12.61 -13.64
CA THR A 256 -17.53 12.88 -12.45
C THR A 256 -18.35 14.17 -12.64
N GLN A 257 -19.62 14.17 -12.25
CA GLN A 257 -20.48 15.37 -12.34
C GLN A 257 -19.98 16.47 -11.40
N GLN A 258 -20.13 17.74 -11.83
CA GLN A 258 -19.66 18.91 -11.07
C GLN A 258 -20.24 18.99 -9.65
N LYS A 259 -21.53 18.62 -9.48
CA LYS A 259 -22.20 18.56 -8.15
C LYS A 259 -21.50 17.60 -7.21
N ASP A 260 -21.07 16.42 -7.71
CA ASP A 260 -20.38 15.40 -6.91
C ASP A 260 -18.95 15.81 -6.58
N ILE A 261 -18.26 16.49 -7.52
CA ILE A 261 -16.95 17.07 -7.27
C ILE A 261 -17.04 18.09 -6.15
N ASN A 262 -17.99 19.02 -6.22
CA ASN A 262 -18.19 20.05 -5.20
C ASN A 262 -18.53 19.45 -3.84
N ARG A 263 -19.37 18.39 -3.82
CA ARG A 263 -19.73 17.67 -2.58
C ARG A 263 -18.52 16.95 -1.97
N ARG A 264 -17.66 16.32 -2.78
CA ARG A 264 -16.51 15.55 -2.29
C ARG A 264 -15.36 16.46 -1.84
N ILE A 265 -15.10 17.53 -2.59
CA ILE A 265 -13.94 18.42 -2.41
C ILE A 265 -14.43 19.80 -1.96
N SER A 266 -15.26 19.83 -0.95
CA SER A 266 -15.74 21.06 -0.33
C SER A 266 -14.78 21.57 0.75
N PRO A 267 -14.75 22.90 1.02
CA PRO A 267 -13.85 23.50 2.03
C PRO A 267 -14.04 22.92 3.43
N ASP A 268 -15.27 22.62 3.84
CA ASP A 268 -15.61 22.04 5.14
C ASP A 268 -14.93 20.67 5.40
N LYS A 269 -14.46 20.00 4.36
CA LYS A 269 -13.73 18.72 4.46
C LYS A 269 -12.21 18.88 4.46
N LYS A 270 -11.69 20.11 4.33
CA LYS A 270 -10.25 20.39 4.32
C LYS A 270 -9.56 19.89 5.60
N ALA A 271 -10.20 20.11 6.76
CA ALA A 271 -9.68 19.63 8.04
C ALA A 271 -9.48 18.09 8.09
N ARG A 272 -10.43 17.33 7.53
CA ARG A 272 -10.31 15.86 7.47
C ARG A 272 -9.17 15.41 6.55
N ARG A 273 -8.96 16.12 5.42
CA ARG A 273 -7.85 15.83 4.51
C ARG A 273 -6.50 16.12 5.16
N LEU A 274 -6.40 17.22 5.91
CA LEU A 274 -5.20 17.55 6.68
C LEU A 274 -4.94 16.51 7.78
N GLN A 275 -6.00 16.07 8.48
CA GLN A 275 -5.87 15.03 9.49
C GLN A 275 -5.39 13.70 8.90
N LEU A 276 -5.91 13.30 7.73
CA LEU A 276 -5.43 12.12 7.01
C LEU A 276 -3.97 12.26 6.61
N LEU A 277 -3.59 13.39 5.99
CA LEU A 277 -2.20 13.67 5.61
C LEU A 277 -1.25 13.54 6.80
N ASN A 278 -1.60 14.16 7.94
CA ASN A 278 -0.78 14.08 9.15
C ASN A 278 -0.63 12.65 9.69
N LYS A 279 -1.69 11.85 9.66
CA LYS A 279 -1.62 10.44 10.05
C LYS A 279 -0.75 9.62 9.09
N LEU A 280 -0.83 9.88 7.79
CA LEU A 280 -0.03 9.17 6.80
C LEU A 280 1.46 9.53 6.83
N ARG A 281 1.84 10.71 7.34
CA ARG A 281 3.26 11.10 7.52
C ARG A 281 4.01 10.17 8.48
N PHE A 282 3.32 9.65 9.48
CA PHE A 282 3.93 8.87 10.56
C PHE A 282 3.50 7.41 10.60
N VAL A 283 2.70 6.97 9.63
CA VAL A 283 2.11 5.63 9.66
C VAL A 283 3.15 4.51 9.71
N GLU A 284 4.30 4.70 9.07
CA GLU A 284 5.40 3.73 9.04
C GLU A 284 6.12 3.60 10.39
N LYS A 285 6.23 4.71 11.13
CA LYS A 285 6.97 4.74 12.41
C LYS A 285 6.35 3.87 13.51
N ASN A 286 5.11 3.46 13.33
CA ASN A 286 4.38 2.65 14.30
C ASN A 286 4.62 1.15 14.15
N PHE A 287 5.37 0.74 13.13
CA PHE A 287 5.69 -0.67 12.82
C PHE A 287 7.18 -0.99 12.98
N ASN A 288 8.03 0.03 13.12
CA ASN A 288 9.49 -0.09 13.37
C ASN A 288 9.81 -0.18 14.85
#